data_3c8ebd1cac7ed711e976a3f60678e58d
#
_entry.id   3c8ebd1cac7ed711e976a3f60678e58d
#
_cell.length_a   1.000
_cell.length_b   1.000
_cell.length_c   1.000
_cell.angle_alpha   90.00
_cell.angle_beta   90.00
_cell.angle_gamma   90.00
#
_symmetry.space_group_name_H-M   'P 1'
#
loop_
_entity.id
_entity.type
_entity.pdbx_description
1 polymer ?
#
loop_
_entity_poly.entity_id
_entity_poly.type
_entity_poly.pdbx_seq_one_letter_code
_entity_poly.pdbx_strand_id
1 'polypeptide(L)'
;MFGFFARNAVQEHVMLPNYATAVMRDAVQHGIVEVIIRNGRVVASASWLAPGDAPRPWLQELRVSLRSARGLLKGRNRLKGIKLLDAMAKKHPKEPHWYLGLLGVDPAFQGKGLGGALLTHRLEVCDATHMPAYLETQKPENLPFYERFGFSVLEEITDDGCPTLWTMWRDPRPT
;
A
#
# COMPACT_ATOMS: atom_id res chain seq x y z
N MET A 1 4.39 9.63 3.75
CA MET A 1 4.41 8.93 5.06
C MET A 1 5.77 9.03 5.75
N PHE A 2 6.84 8.52 5.15
CA PHE A 2 8.14 8.37 5.83
C PHE A 2 8.78 9.67 6.28
N GLY A 3 8.66 10.76 5.52
CA GLY A 3 9.13 12.08 5.94
C GLY A 3 8.47 12.61 7.22
N PHE A 4 7.23 12.20 7.50
CA PHE A 4 6.53 12.55 8.74
C PHE A 4 7.11 11.86 9.97
N PHE A 5 7.58 10.62 9.84
CA PHE A 5 8.18 9.84 10.92
C PHE A 5 9.69 10.03 11.03
N ALA A 6 10.34 10.41 9.93
CA ALA A 6 11.77 10.64 9.89
C ALA A 6 12.16 11.95 10.59
N ARG A 7 13.29 11.95 11.28
CA ARG A 7 13.87 13.17 11.88
C ARG A 7 14.63 14.02 10.86
N ASN A 8 15.09 13.40 9.77
CA ASN A 8 15.82 14.02 8.68
C ASN A 8 15.77 13.16 7.41
N ALA A 9 16.21 13.71 6.28
CA ALA A 9 16.23 13.01 4.99
C ALA A 9 17.03 11.70 5.00
N VAL A 10 18.11 11.61 5.79
CA VAL A 10 18.91 10.38 5.91
C VAL A 10 18.08 9.27 6.54
N GLN A 11 17.31 9.58 7.58
CA GLN A 11 16.43 8.61 8.23
C GLN A 11 15.30 8.17 7.30
N GLU A 12 14.76 9.07 6.48
CA GLU A 12 13.75 8.75 5.47
C GLU A 12 14.29 7.76 4.42
N HIS A 13 15.50 7.97 3.92
CA HIS A 13 16.18 7.07 2.99
C HIS A 13 16.41 5.66 3.54
N VAL A 14 16.53 5.50 4.84
CA VAL A 14 16.68 4.18 5.49
C VAL A 14 15.32 3.54 5.79
N MET A 15 14.33 4.33 6.20
CA MET A 15 13.02 3.81 6.61
C MET A 15 12.21 3.27 5.44
N LEU A 16 12.20 3.94 4.30
CA LEU A 16 11.42 3.52 3.12
C LEU A 16 11.86 2.16 2.57
N PRO A 17 13.15 1.89 2.31
CA PRO A 17 13.61 0.56 1.88
C PRO A 17 13.33 -0.54 2.90
N ASN A 18 13.49 -0.27 4.19
CA ASN A 18 13.22 -1.25 5.25
C ASN A 18 11.75 -1.60 5.33
N TYR A 19 10.86 -0.61 5.22
CA TYR A 19 9.41 -0.82 5.18
C TYR A 19 9.02 -1.60 3.93
N ALA A 20 9.45 -1.15 2.75
CA ALA A 20 9.17 -1.86 1.49
C ALA A 20 9.66 -3.31 1.54
N THR A 21 10.87 -3.55 2.08
CA THR A 21 11.40 -4.90 2.27
C THR A 21 10.54 -5.73 3.22
N ALA A 22 10.04 -5.14 4.31
CA ALA A 22 9.19 -5.84 5.27
C ALA A 22 7.82 -6.20 4.65
N VAL A 23 7.21 -5.26 3.92
CA VAL A 23 5.94 -5.48 3.18
C VAL A 23 6.12 -6.56 2.12
N MET A 24 7.19 -6.50 1.33
CA MET A 24 7.45 -7.49 0.29
C MET A 24 7.72 -8.89 0.86
N ARG A 25 8.47 -9.00 1.96
CA ARG A 25 8.69 -10.29 2.65
C ARG A 25 7.39 -10.88 3.17
N ASP A 26 6.54 -10.07 3.76
CA ASP A 26 5.25 -10.51 4.24
C ASP A 26 4.35 -10.95 3.07
N ALA A 27 4.31 -10.17 1.98
CA ALA A 27 3.54 -10.48 0.79
C ALA A 27 4.01 -11.77 0.09
N VAL A 28 5.30 -12.06 0.08
CA VAL A 28 5.83 -13.33 -0.45
C VAL A 28 5.39 -14.53 0.38
N GLN A 29 5.17 -14.35 1.69
CA GLN A 29 4.76 -15.43 2.59
C GLN A 29 3.24 -15.62 2.67
N HIS A 30 2.45 -14.55 2.54
CA HIS A 30 1.03 -14.53 2.86
C HIS A 30 0.16 -13.87 1.77
N GLY A 31 0.75 -13.50 0.65
CA GLY A 31 0.08 -12.77 -0.40
C GLY A 31 0.61 -13.12 -1.78
N ILE A 32 0.40 -12.22 -2.72
CA ILE A 32 0.87 -12.34 -4.10
C ILE A 32 1.77 -11.16 -4.40
N VAL A 33 2.93 -11.44 -4.99
CA VAL A 33 3.86 -10.42 -5.49
C VAL A 33 3.97 -10.55 -7.00
N GLU A 34 3.56 -9.52 -7.69
CA GLU A 34 3.68 -9.40 -9.14
C GLU A 34 4.85 -8.48 -9.48
N VAL A 35 5.62 -8.84 -10.47
CA VAL A 35 6.81 -8.08 -10.87
C VAL A 35 6.92 -7.93 -12.38
N ILE A 36 7.50 -6.81 -12.82
CA ILE A 36 7.95 -6.63 -14.20
C ILE A 36 9.47 -6.68 -14.21
N ILE A 37 9.99 -7.55 -15.07
CA ILE A 37 11.42 -7.74 -15.25
C ILE A 37 11.84 -7.15 -16.60
N ARG A 38 12.93 -6.38 -16.61
CA ARG A 38 13.60 -5.86 -17.79
C ARG A 38 15.11 -6.11 -17.68
N ASN A 39 15.69 -6.74 -18.69
CA ASN A 39 17.12 -7.06 -18.71
C ASN A 39 17.61 -7.79 -17.45
N GLY A 40 16.82 -8.77 -16.94
CA GLY A 40 17.14 -9.54 -15.75
C GLY A 40 16.97 -8.80 -14.41
N ARG A 41 16.45 -7.57 -14.42
CA ARG A 41 16.23 -6.75 -13.21
C ARG A 41 14.74 -6.49 -13.02
N VAL A 42 14.27 -6.58 -11.76
CA VAL A 42 12.92 -6.15 -11.38
C VAL A 42 12.87 -4.62 -11.46
N VAL A 43 11.96 -4.09 -12.30
CA VAL A 43 11.78 -2.65 -12.53
C VAL A 43 10.45 -2.12 -12.01
N ALA A 44 9.50 -3.01 -11.72
CA ALA A 44 8.24 -2.65 -11.07
C ALA A 44 7.73 -3.85 -10.26
N SER A 45 6.99 -3.57 -9.19
CA SER A 45 6.37 -4.59 -8.34
C SER A 45 5.06 -4.11 -7.74
N ALA A 46 4.13 -5.04 -7.56
CA ALA A 46 2.92 -4.86 -6.78
C ALA A 46 2.79 -5.99 -5.78
N SER A 47 2.36 -5.69 -4.55
CA SER A 47 2.02 -6.71 -3.56
C SER A 47 0.54 -6.64 -3.22
N TRP A 48 -0.09 -7.81 -3.20
CA TRP A 48 -1.50 -7.97 -2.95
C TRP A 48 -1.78 -9.00 -1.89
N LEU A 49 -2.81 -8.77 -1.08
CA LEU A 49 -3.38 -9.76 -0.20
C LEU A 49 -4.72 -10.23 -0.75
N ALA A 50 -4.92 -11.54 -0.75
CA ALA A 50 -6.14 -12.16 -1.24
C ALA A 50 -7.32 -11.97 -0.27
N PRO A 51 -8.57 -11.96 -0.76
CA PRO A 51 -9.76 -11.98 0.07
C PRO A 51 -9.76 -13.24 0.96
N GLY A 52 -9.97 -13.06 2.26
CA GLY A 52 -10.01 -14.17 3.22
C GLY A 52 -8.67 -14.55 3.85
N ASP A 53 -7.55 -14.33 3.17
CA ASP A 53 -6.20 -14.49 3.75
C ASP A 53 -5.72 -13.25 4.51
N ALA A 54 -6.50 -12.20 4.48
CA ALA A 54 -6.31 -11.01 5.30
C ALA A 54 -7.02 -11.16 6.66
N PRO A 55 -6.51 -12.02 7.59
CA PRO A 55 -7.10 -12.08 8.91
C PRO A 55 -6.67 -10.85 9.68
N ARG A 56 -6.84 -9.67 9.16
CA ARG A 56 -6.49 -8.48 9.91
C ARG A 56 -5.32 -7.72 9.29
N PRO A 57 -5.59 -6.84 8.34
CA PRO A 57 -4.57 -5.90 7.84
C PRO A 57 -3.83 -5.20 8.97
N TRP A 58 -4.52 -4.92 10.10
CA TRP A 58 -3.91 -4.32 11.28
C TRP A 58 -2.85 -5.20 11.96
N LEU A 59 -2.98 -6.55 11.95
CA LEU A 59 -1.93 -7.44 12.47
C LEU A 59 -0.74 -7.52 11.52
N GLN A 60 -0.98 -7.41 10.21
CA GLN A 60 0.07 -7.33 9.23
C GLN A 60 0.80 -5.99 9.35
N GLU A 61 0.07 -4.89 9.40
CA GLU A 61 0.63 -3.56 9.65
C GLU A 61 1.37 -3.53 10.99
N LEU A 62 0.84 -4.16 12.03
CA LEU A 62 1.52 -4.30 13.31
C LEU A 62 2.80 -5.13 13.20
N ARG A 63 2.80 -6.26 12.47
CA ARG A 63 4.00 -7.09 12.24
C ARG A 63 5.04 -6.35 11.41
N VAL A 64 4.61 -5.71 10.31
CA VAL A 64 5.48 -4.89 9.46
C VAL A 64 6.01 -3.70 10.26
N SER A 65 5.15 -3.04 11.03
CA SER A 65 5.53 -1.93 11.90
C SER A 65 6.47 -2.37 13.03
N LEU A 66 6.25 -3.51 13.66
CA LEU A 66 7.13 -4.06 14.69
C LEU A 66 8.50 -4.48 14.12
N ARG A 67 8.52 -5.06 12.91
CA ARG A 67 9.77 -5.37 12.20
C ARG A 67 10.51 -4.11 11.76
N SER A 68 9.76 -3.06 11.43
CA SER A 68 10.29 -1.72 11.11
C SER A 68 10.49 -0.85 12.37
N ALA A 69 10.02 -1.30 13.54
CA ALA A 69 9.81 -0.54 14.77
C ALA A 69 11.09 0.01 15.39
N ARG A 70 12.27 -0.54 15.06
CA ARG A 70 13.53 0.10 15.46
C ARG A 70 13.66 1.53 14.87
N GLY A 71 13.03 1.81 13.72
CA GLY A 71 12.93 3.14 13.15
C GLY A 71 11.77 3.96 13.76
N LEU A 72 10.58 3.37 13.87
CA LEU A 72 9.37 4.04 14.42
C LEU A 72 9.51 4.39 15.91
N LEU A 73 10.11 3.51 16.72
CA LEU A 73 10.30 3.73 18.17
C LEU A 73 11.24 4.90 18.48
N LYS A 74 12.13 5.25 17.55
CA LYS A 74 13.03 6.41 17.63
C LYS A 74 12.48 7.65 16.89
N GLY A 75 11.31 7.54 16.26
CA GLY A 75 10.71 8.60 15.45
C GLY A 75 10.17 9.77 16.27
N ARG A 76 10.14 10.96 15.66
CA ARG A 76 9.69 12.22 16.29
C ARG A 76 8.17 12.22 16.60
N ASN A 77 7.34 11.52 15.82
CA ASN A 77 5.87 11.56 15.87
C ASN A 77 5.25 10.20 16.25
N ARG A 78 5.90 9.47 17.15
CA ARG A 78 5.52 8.09 17.50
C ARG A 78 4.04 7.92 17.91
N LEU A 79 3.53 8.79 18.80
CA LEU A 79 2.14 8.70 19.25
C LEU A 79 1.13 8.99 18.12
N LYS A 80 1.47 9.94 17.25
CA LYS A 80 0.66 10.26 16.07
C LYS A 80 0.63 9.10 15.07
N GLY A 81 1.78 8.42 14.89
CA GLY A 81 1.85 7.22 14.06
C GLY A 81 0.98 6.08 14.56
N ILE A 82 0.94 5.85 15.88
CA ILE A 82 0.08 4.83 16.49
C ILE A 82 -1.40 5.19 16.27
N LYS A 83 -1.79 6.45 16.43
CA LYS A 83 -3.15 6.91 16.17
C LYS A 83 -3.55 6.71 14.71
N LEU A 84 -2.65 7.04 13.76
CA LEU A 84 -2.92 6.83 12.35
C LEU A 84 -3.11 5.35 12.02
N LEU A 85 -2.28 4.46 12.55
CA LEU A 85 -2.42 3.01 12.37
C LEU A 85 -3.73 2.49 12.97
N ASP A 86 -4.13 2.98 14.13
CA ASP A 86 -5.41 2.64 14.75
C ASP A 86 -6.60 3.14 13.92
N ALA A 87 -6.52 4.36 13.38
CA ALA A 87 -7.53 4.91 12.48
C ALA A 87 -7.65 4.08 11.19
N MET A 88 -6.52 3.72 10.56
CA MET A 88 -6.49 2.83 9.40
C MET A 88 -7.16 1.49 9.72
N ALA A 89 -6.79 0.86 10.84
CA ALA A 89 -7.36 -0.42 11.24
C ALA A 89 -8.87 -0.38 11.49
N LYS A 90 -9.38 0.71 12.06
CA LYS A 90 -10.81 0.91 12.32
C LYS A 90 -11.62 1.17 11.04
N LYS A 91 -11.00 1.80 10.05
CA LYS A 91 -11.61 2.20 8.79
C LYS A 91 -11.41 1.20 7.66
N HIS A 92 -10.60 0.18 7.90
CA HIS A 92 -10.38 -0.88 6.93
C HIS A 92 -11.69 -1.65 6.65
N PRO A 93 -12.09 -1.84 5.38
CA PRO A 93 -13.31 -2.55 5.04
C PRO A 93 -13.32 -3.98 5.59
N LYS A 94 -14.49 -4.43 6.05
CA LYS A 94 -14.68 -5.80 6.57
C LYS A 94 -15.10 -6.78 5.48
N GLU A 95 -15.64 -6.27 4.39
CA GLU A 95 -16.02 -7.06 3.23
C GLU A 95 -14.77 -7.72 2.62
N PRO A 96 -14.89 -8.97 2.13
CA PRO A 96 -13.80 -9.62 1.40
C PRO A 96 -13.35 -8.79 0.19
N HIS A 97 -12.06 -8.51 0.08
CA HIS A 97 -11.49 -7.69 -1.01
C HIS A 97 -10.03 -8.03 -1.24
N TRP A 98 -9.53 -7.70 -2.43
CA TRP A 98 -8.10 -7.67 -2.71
C TRP A 98 -7.49 -6.39 -2.12
N TYR A 99 -6.45 -6.51 -1.33
CA TYR A 99 -5.75 -5.35 -0.75
C TYR A 99 -4.41 -5.11 -1.45
N LEU A 100 -4.27 -3.95 -2.10
CA LEU A 100 -3.00 -3.47 -2.65
C LEU A 100 -2.12 -2.88 -1.54
N GLY A 101 -1.17 -3.67 -1.05
CA GLY A 101 -0.27 -3.24 0.02
C GLY A 101 0.91 -2.37 -0.45
N LEU A 102 1.39 -2.60 -1.67
CA LEU A 102 2.49 -1.83 -2.27
C LEU A 102 2.37 -1.82 -3.80
N LEU A 103 2.64 -0.67 -4.39
CA LEU A 103 2.90 -0.52 -5.82
C LEU A 103 4.14 0.36 -5.99
N GLY A 104 5.15 -0.15 -6.65
CA GLY A 104 6.41 0.55 -6.87
C GLY A 104 6.95 0.36 -8.29
N VAL A 105 7.51 1.44 -8.84
CA VAL A 105 8.22 1.44 -10.13
C VAL A 105 9.56 2.13 -9.92
N ASP A 106 10.63 1.48 -10.42
CA ASP A 106 11.98 2.06 -10.42
C ASP A 106 11.93 3.46 -11.08
N PRO A 107 12.49 4.51 -10.46
CA PRO A 107 12.46 5.86 -10.98
C PRO A 107 12.90 6.01 -12.43
N ALA A 108 13.88 5.23 -12.87
CA ALA A 108 14.35 5.22 -14.27
C ALA A 108 13.32 4.66 -15.27
N PHE A 109 12.27 4.00 -14.77
CA PHE A 109 11.23 3.35 -15.57
C PHE A 109 9.83 3.92 -15.31
N GLN A 110 9.71 4.97 -14.50
CA GLN A 110 8.44 5.70 -14.31
C GLN A 110 7.98 6.39 -15.61
N GLY A 111 6.69 6.72 -15.67
CA GLY A 111 6.08 7.34 -16.84
C GLY A 111 5.89 6.42 -18.05
N LYS A 112 6.25 5.12 -17.95
CA LYS A 112 6.18 4.12 -19.04
C LYS A 112 5.00 3.14 -18.89
N GLY A 113 4.01 3.44 -18.07
CA GLY A 113 2.81 2.62 -17.88
C GLY A 113 2.99 1.36 -17.02
N LEU A 114 4.18 1.08 -16.46
CA LEU A 114 4.46 -0.20 -15.78
C LEU A 114 3.58 -0.41 -14.54
N GLY A 115 3.34 0.63 -13.74
CA GLY A 115 2.43 0.54 -12.61
C GLY A 115 0.99 0.24 -13.05
N GLY A 116 0.56 0.85 -14.15
CA GLY A 116 -0.74 0.57 -14.75
C GLY A 116 -0.87 -0.88 -15.23
N ALA A 117 0.16 -1.42 -15.88
CA ALA A 117 0.17 -2.81 -16.34
C ALA A 117 0.01 -3.82 -15.19
N LEU A 118 0.72 -3.59 -14.06
CA LEU A 118 0.55 -4.42 -12.84
C LEU A 118 -0.86 -4.32 -12.26
N LEU A 119 -1.44 -3.10 -12.20
CA LEU A 119 -2.81 -2.93 -11.73
C LEU A 119 -3.80 -3.64 -12.65
N THR A 120 -3.72 -3.42 -13.97
CA THR A 120 -4.63 -4.05 -14.95
C THR A 120 -4.63 -5.56 -14.78
N HIS A 121 -3.46 -6.20 -14.74
CA HIS A 121 -3.35 -7.64 -14.60
C HIS A 121 -4.09 -8.18 -13.36
N ARG A 122 -3.95 -7.54 -12.18
CA ARG A 122 -4.66 -7.99 -10.98
C ARG A 122 -6.13 -7.63 -11.00
N LEU A 123 -6.49 -6.48 -11.55
CA LEU A 123 -7.87 -6.04 -11.60
C LEU A 123 -8.72 -6.89 -12.56
N GLU A 124 -8.13 -7.49 -13.60
CA GLU A 124 -8.79 -8.51 -14.43
C GLU A 124 -9.16 -9.75 -13.59
N VAL A 125 -8.30 -10.18 -12.65
CA VAL A 125 -8.64 -11.25 -11.71
C VAL A 125 -9.74 -10.82 -10.75
N CYS A 126 -9.71 -9.57 -10.25
CA CYS A 126 -10.77 -9.02 -9.40
C CYS A 126 -12.12 -9.07 -10.12
N ASP A 127 -12.16 -8.66 -11.39
CA ASP A 127 -13.36 -8.64 -12.22
C ASP A 127 -13.87 -10.07 -12.48
N ALA A 128 -12.99 -10.98 -12.89
CA ALA A 128 -13.33 -12.38 -13.17
C ALA A 128 -13.82 -13.15 -11.91
N THR A 129 -13.36 -12.76 -10.73
CA THR A 129 -13.77 -13.39 -9.45
C THR A 129 -14.86 -12.63 -8.72
N HIS A 130 -15.40 -11.55 -9.31
CA HIS A 130 -16.37 -10.64 -8.71
C HIS A 130 -15.94 -10.13 -7.32
N MET A 131 -14.64 -9.91 -7.14
CA MET A 131 -14.06 -9.41 -5.89
C MET A 131 -13.63 -7.95 -6.01
N PRO A 132 -14.02 -7.09 -5.06
CA PRO A 132 -13.57 -5.71 -5.03
C PRO A 132 -12.07 -5.61 -4.69
N ALA A 133 -11.52 -4.42 -4.94
CA ALA A 133 -10.16 -4.09 -4.59
C ALA A 133 -10.10 -2.84 -3.71
N TYR A 134 -9.17 -2.82 -2.77
CA TYR A 134 -8.96 -1.74 -1.81
C TYR A 134 -7.49 -1.34 -1.77
N LEU A 135 -7.24 -0.07 -1.52
CA LEU A 135 -5.91 0.48 -1.28
C LEU A 135 -5.95 1.72 -0.38
N GLU A 136 -4.79 2.10 0.09
CA GLU A 136 -4.59 3.32 0.85
C GLU A 136 -3.43 4.14 0.27
N THR A 137 -3.57 5.46 0.23
CA THR A 137 -2.51 6.36 -0.23
C THR A 137 -2.46 7.63 0.61
N GLN A 138 -1.26 8.17 0.79
CA GLN A 138 -1.04 9.45 1.47
C GLN A 138 -0.60 10.56 0.51
N LYS A 139 -0.57 10.25 -0.79
CA LYS A 139 -0.20 11.21 -1.83
C LYS A 139 -1.42 11.55 -2.67
N PRO A 140 -1.92 12.79 -2.59
CA PRO A 140 -3.06 13.22 -3.41
C PRO A 140 -2.76 13.10 -4.91
N GLU A 141 -1.49 13.19 -5.31
CA GLU A 141 -1.07 13.03 -6.70
C GLU A 141 -1.33 11.61 -7.26
N ASN A 142 -1.50 10.63 -6.37
CA ASN A 142 -1.82 9.25 -6.76
C ASN A 142 -3.32 9.05 -7.03
N LEU A 143 -4.20 9.90 -6.50
CA LEU A 143 -5.65 9.73 -6.66
C LEU A 143 -6.07 9.64 -8.13
N PRO A 144 -5.69 10.59 -9.01
CA PRO A 144 -6.06 10.51 -10.43
C PRO A 144 -5.47 9.28 -11.13
N PHE A 145 -4.35 8.76 -10.64
CA PHE A 145 -3.79 7.52 -11.18
C PHE A 145 -4.71 6.34 -10.87
N TYR A 146 -5.14 6.14 -9.64
CA TYR A 146 -6.00 5.03 -9.25
C TYR A 146 -7.43 5.18 -9.79
N GLU A 147 -7.96 6.40 -9.89
CA GLU A 147 -9.27 6.68 -10.47
C GLU A 147 -9.40 6.19 -11.91
N ARG A 148 -8.35 6.30 -12.72
CA ARG A 148 -8.32 5.75 -14.09
C ARG A 148 -8.53 4.24 -14.15
N PHE A 149 -8.22 3.52 -13.06
CA PHE A 149 -8.44 2.08 -12.93
C PHE A 149 -9.79 1.74 -12.26
N GLY A 150 -10.60 2.74 -11.98
CA GLY A 150 -11.94 2.59 -11.42
C GLY A 150 -12.01 2.60 -9.91
N PHE A 151 -10.93 2.97 -9.24
CA PHE A 151 -11.00 3.25 -7.80
C PHE A 151 -11.69 4.59 -7.55
N SER A 152 -12.44 4.65 -6.47
CA SER A 152 -13.00 5.90 -5.92
C SER A 152 -12.55 6.08 -4.49
N VAL A 153 -12.44 7.32 -4.04
CA VAL A 153 -12.15 7.63 -2.64
C VAL A 153 -13.32 7.16 -1.79
N LEU A 154 -13.06 6.25 -0.87
CA LEU A 154 -14.03 5.76 0.09
C LEU A 154 -14.11 6.69 1.30
N GLU A 155 -12.94 7.08 1.81
CA GLU A 155 -12.83 7.96 2.96
C GLU A 155 -11.50 8.73 2.96
N GLU A 156 -11.55 9.93 3.49
CA GLU A 156 -10.38 10.74 3.81
C GLU A 156 -10.17 10.76 5.31
N ILE A 157 -9.06 10.17 5.78
CA ILE A 157 -8.70 10.11 7.18
C ILE A 157 -7.73 11.26 7.48
N THR A 158 -8.22 12.22 8.25
CA THR A 158 -7.43 13.36 8.74
C THR A 158 -7.35 13.29 10.26
N ASP A 159 -6.18 13.46 10.80
CA ASP A 159 -5.96 13.61 12.26
C ASP A 159 -4.95 14.75 12.48
N ASP A 160 -5.16 15.55 13.50
CA ASP A 160 -4.35 16.74 13.78
C ASP A 160 -2.85 16.44 13.81
N GLY A 161 -2.16 17.00 12.80
CA GLY A 161 -0.72 16.85 12.60
C GLY A 161 -0.27 15.48 12.12
N CYS A 162 -1.17 14.68 11.55
CA CYS A 162 -0.84 13.50 10.73
C CYS A 162 -0.99 13.83 9.23
N PRO A 163 -0.25 13.16 8.34
CA PRO A 163 -0.53 13.23 6.92
C PRO A 163 -1.92 12.66 6.64
N THR A 164 -2.67 13.33 5.78
CA THR A 164 -3.94 12.80 5.28
C THR A 164 -3.72 11.45 4.62
N LEU A 165 -4.63 10.52 4.88
CA LEU A 165 -4.68 9.20 4.25
C LEU A 165 -6.00 9.07 3.51
N TRP A 166 -5.94 8.77 2.23
CA TRP A 166 -7.11 8.41 1.43
C TRP A 166 -7.21 6.91 1.33
N THR A 167 -8.38 6.38 1.68
CA THR A 167 -8.75 5.01 1.40
C THR A 167 -9.51 4.98 0.08
N MET A 168 -9.23 4.00 -0.76
CA MET A 168 -9.87 3.91 -2.07
C MET A 168 -10.42 2.51 -2.31
N TRP A 169 -11.58 2.44 -2.94
CA TRP A 169 -12.33 1.23 -3.23
C TRP A 169 -12.64 1.12 -4.71
N ARG A 170 -12.61 -0.10 -5.24
CA ARG A 170 -13.04 -0.42 -6.57
C ARG A 170 -13.94 -1.64 -6.56
N ASP A 171 -15.17 -1.48 -7.03
CA ASP A 171 -16.05 -2.61 -7.29
C ASP A 171 -15.59 -3.40 -8.53
N PRO A 172 -15.84 -4.73 -8.57
CA PRO A 172 -15.56 -5.53 -9.76
C PRO A 172 -16.42 -5.04 -10.92
N ARG A 173 -15.84 -5.04 -12.12
CA ARG A 173 -16.57 -4.70 -13.34
C ARG A 173 -17.25 -5.95 -13.89
N PRO A 174 -18.40 -5.82 -14.55
CA PRO A 174 -19.00 -6.93 -15.31
C PRO A 174 -18.00 -7.39 -16.38
N THR A 175 -17.75 -8.67 -16.47
CA THR A 175 -16.95 -9.33 -17.53
C THR A 175 -17.83 -9.62 -18.74
#